data_9265434875afe0eaca0c8e5accbf0de5
#
_entry.id   9265434875afe0eaca0c8e5accbf0de5
#
_cell.length_a   1.000
_cell.length_b   1.000
_cell.length_c   1.000
_cell.angle_alpha   90.00
_cell.angle_beta   90.00
_cell.angle_gamma   90.00
#
_symmetry.space_group_name_H-M   'P 1'
#
loop_
_entity.id
_entity.type
_entity.pdbx_description
1 polymer ?
#
loop_
_entity_poly.entity_id
_entity_poly.type
_entity_poly.pdbx_seq_one_letter_code
_entity_poly.pdbx_strand_id
1 'polypeptide(L)'
;MADARRAPLKDQTDISGARALIVEARFYDDLQDALLDGAVTELKAASLTHDVITVPGALEIPAAVAIAIDAAAANGKPYDAVIALGCVIRGDTIHFEIVSQESSRALMDLAVARKLPLGNGILTVNTEAQAWARARASELNKGGDAARAAIAMLRIKRRLARA
;
A
#
# COMPACT_ATOMS: atom_id res chain seq x y z
N MET A 1 15.45 -6.96 -6.92
CA MET A 1 15.80 -6.62 -5.53
C MET A 1 16.09 -7.92 -4.80
N ALA A 2 17.18 -7.99 -4.05
CA ALA A 2 17.50 -9.18 -3.26
C ALA A 2 16.45 -9.36 -2.13
N ASP A 3 16.28 -10.59 -1.65
CA ASP A 3 15.37 -10.88 -0.55
C ASP A 3 15.80 -10.17 0.73
N ALA A 4 14.83 -9.67 1.47
CA ALA A 4 15.09 -8.99 2.72
C ALA A 4 15.61 -9.97 3.78
N ARG A 5 16.81 -9.73 4.30
CA ARG A 5 17.46 -10.54 5.35
C ARG A 5 17.40 -9.85 6.71
N ARG A 6 16.28 -9.21 7.03
CA ARG A 6 16.11 -8.47 8.28
C ARG A 6 15.25 -9.24 9.29
N ALA A 7 15.57 -9.10 10.56
CA ALA A 7 14.69 -9.56 11.63
C ALA A 7 13.36 -8.75 11.61
N PRO A 8 12.26 -9.32 12.11
CA PRO A 8 11.01 -8.60 12.28
C PRO A 8 11.21 -7.34 13.13
N LEU A 9 10.47 -6.26 12.79
CA LEU A 9 10.48 -5.04 13.58
C LEU A 9 9.91 -5.32 14.98
N LYS A 10 10.60 -4.86 16.02
CA LYS A 10 10.24 -5.13 17.43
C LYS A 10 9.23 -4.14 18.02
N ASP A 11 8.83 -3.11 17.27
CA ASP A 11 7.87 -2.11 17.76
C ASP A 11 6.48 -2.77 17.93
N GLN A 12 6.00 -2.84 19.16
CA GLN A 12 4.73 -3.43 19.56
C GLN A 12 3.72 -2.37 20.02
N THR A 13 3.95 -1.09 19.67
CA THR A 13 2.99 -0.03 19.97
C THR A 13 1.59 -0.42 19.53
N ASP A 14 0.62 -0.33 20.46
CA ASP A 14 -0.76 -0.69 20.18
C ASP A 14 -1.38 0.21 19.10
N ILE A 15 -1.92 -0.44 18.09
CA ILE A 15 -2.62 0.19 16.97
C ILE A 15 -4.02 -0.40 16.76
N SER A 16 -4.52 -1.17 17.72
CA SER A 16 -5.86 -1.74 17.67
C SER A 16 -6.91 -0.66 17.46
N GLY A 17 -7.95 -0.98 16.70
CA GLY A 17 -9.01 -0.05 16.36
C GLY A 17 -8.64 1.02 15.34
N ALA A 18 -7.41 1.04 14.81
CA ALA A 18 -7.04 1.93 13.72
C ALA A 18 -7.78 1.56 12.43
N ARG A 19 -7.95 2.56 11.57
CA ARG A 19 -8.66 2.44 10.31
C ARG A 19 -7.71 2.66 9.15
N ALA A 20 -7.63 1.69 8.25
CA ALA A 20 -6.81 1.75 7.05
C ALA A 20 -7.65 2.03 5.80
N LEU A 21 -7.04 2.68 4.82
CA LEU A 21 -7.55 2.77 3.46
C LEU A 21 -6.67 1.93 2.55
N ILE A 22 -7.28 1.08 1.74
CA ILE A 22 -6.62 0.43 0.60
C ILE A 22 -7.10 1.13 -0.66
N VAL A 23 -6.18 1.64 -1.47
CA VAL A 23 -6.47 2.11 -2.83
C VAL A 23 -5.79 1.17 -3.81
N GLU A 24 -6.61 0.53 -4.64
CA GLU A 24 -6.17 -0.51 -5.57
C GLU A 24 -6.44 -0.14 -7.02
N ALA A 25 -5.51 -0.48 -7.92
CA ALA A 25 -5.68 -0.33 -9.36
C ALA A 25 -5.93 -1.71 -9.99
N ARG A 26 -7.14 -1.91 -10.57
CA ARG A 26 -7.56 -3.18 -11.19
C ARG A 26 -7.32 -3.20 -12.69
N PHE A 27 -6.07 -3.09 -13.08
CA PHE A 27 -5.68 -3.31 -14.48
C PHE A 27 -5.56 -4.81 -14.80
N TYR A 28 -5.14 -5.62 -13.81
CA TYR A 28 -5.07 -7.08 -13.85
C TYR A 28 -5.83 -7.63 -12.63
N ASP A 29 -7.08 -8.04 -12.82
CA ASP A 29 -7.99 -8.37 -11.72
C ASP A 29 -7.49 -9.48 -10.81
N ASP A 30 -7.01 -10.57 -11.40
CA ASP A 30 -6.51 -11.74 -10.68
C ASP A 30 -5.22 -11.47 -9.88
N LEU A 31 -4.29 -10.72 -10.45
CA LEU A 31 -3.10 -10.25 -9.73
C LEU A 31 -3.47 -9.31 -8.58
N GLN A 32 -4.47 -8.45 -8.81
CA GLN A 32 -4.94 -7.52 -7.79
C GLN A 32 -5.65 -8.24 -6.65
N ASP A 33 -6.42 -9.30 -6.93
CA ASP A 33 -7.02 -10.13 -5.89
C ASP A 33 -5.97 -10.75 -4.97
N ALA A 34 -4.88 -11.25 -5.53
CA ALA A 34 -3.78 -11.81 -4.75
C ALA A 34 -3.07 -10.76 -3.87
N LEU A 35 -2.85 -9.54 -4.40
CA LEU A 35 -2.27 -8.43 -3.64
C LEU A 35 -3.19 -7.97 -2.50
N LEU A 36 -4.48 -7.84 -2.80
CA LEU A 36 -5.50 -7.41 -1.83
C LEU A 36 -5.62 -8.42 -0.70
N ASP A 37 -5.67 -9.72 -1.01
CA ASP A 37 -5.75 -10.79 0.00
C ASP A 37 -4.56 -10.74 0.98
N GLY A 38 -3.35 -10.58 0.45
CA GLY A 38 -2.15 -10.43 1.26
C GLY A 38 -2.22 -9.22 2.20
N ALA A 39 -2.64 -8.06 1.70
CA ALA A 39 -2.75 -6.84 2.49
C ALA A 39 -3.85 -6.95 3.57
N VAL A 40 -5.02 -7.44 3.21
CA VAL A 40 -6.16 -7.62 4.13
C VAL A 40 -5.82 -8.60 5.26
N THR A 41 -5.11 -9.67 4.95
CA THR A 41 -4.65 -10.65 5.95
C THR A 41 -3.79 -9.99 7.03
N GLU A 42 -2.83 -9.15 6.65
CA GLU A 42 -1.96 -8.44 7.59
C GLU A 42 -2.72 -7.37 8.41
N LEU A 43 -3.64 -6.64 7.78
CA LEU A 43 -4.47 -5.66 8.50
C LEU A 43 -5.35 -6.33 9.56
N LYS A 44 -6.00 -7.44 9.22
CA LYS A 44 -6.81 -8.23 10.15
C LYS A 44 -5.96 -8.77 11.30
N ALA A 45 -4.79 -9.31 11.02
CA ALA A 45 -3.86 -9.81 12.04
C ALA A 45 -3.42 -8.71 13.02
N ALA A 46 -3.36 -7.46 12.55
CA ALA A 46 -3.04 -6.29 13.37
C ALA A 46 -4.28 -5.60 13.99
N SER A 47 -5.48 -6.19 13.84
CA SER A 47 -6.76 -5.68 14.35
C SER A 47 -7.15 -4.30 13.80
N LEU A 48 -6.81 -4.02 12.53
CA LEU A 48 -7.24 -2.82 11.82
C LEU A 48 -8.52 -3.09 11.02
N THR A 49 -9.44 -2.14 11.05
CA THR A 49 -10.53 -2.07 10.06
C THR A 49 -10.02 -1.43 8.77
N HIS A 50 -10.66 -1.71 7.65
CA HIS A 50 -10.25 -1.13 6.37
C HIS A 50 -11.42 -0.89 5.43
N ASP A 51 -11.23 0.10 4.56
CA ASP A 51 -12.06 0.33 3.38
C ASP A 51 -11.20 0.15 2.13
N VAL A 52 -11.84 -0.17 1.01
CA VAL A 52 -11.19 -0.35 -0.29
C VAL A 52 -11.78 0.62 -1.30
N ILE A 53 -10.92 1.32 -2.03
CA ILE A 53 -11.28 2.15 -3.20
C ILE A 53 -10.55 1.58 -4.41
N THR A 54 -11.32 1.32 -5.46
CA THR A 54 -10.79 0.82 -6.72
C THR A 54 -10.67 1.96 -7.74
N VAL A 55 -9.54 2.04 -8.42
CA VAL A 55 -9.24 3.01 -9.48
C VAL A 55 -8.82 2.30 -10.77
N PRO A 56 -8.91 2.97 -11.95
CA PRO A 56 -8.60 2.32 -13.24
C PRO A 56 -7.14 1.91 -13.39
N GLY A 57 -6.19 2.69 -12.88
CA GLY A 57 -4.77 2.45 -13.08
C GLY A 57 -3.91 3.02 -11.95
N ALA A 58 -2.62 2.70 -11.98
CA ALA A 58 -1.69 3.09 -10.92
C ALA A 58 -1.47 4.62 -10.84
N LEU A 59 -1.63 5.35 -11.95
CA LEU A 59 -1.52 6.82 -11.96
C LEU A 59 -2.64 7.51 -11.17
N GLU A 60 -3.80 6.89 -11.05
CA GLU A 60 -4.95 7.44 -10.31
C GLU A 60 -4.84 7.20 -8.81
N ILE A 61 -4.01 6.26 -8.36
CA ILE A 61 -3.89 5.91 -6.94
C ILE A 61 -3.52 7.12 -6.06
N PRO A 62 -2.49 7.92 -6.36
CA PRO A 62 -2.12 9.04 -5.50
C PRO A 62 -3.23 10.08 -5.34
N ALA A 63 -3.91 10.42 -6.42
CA ALA A 63 -5.03 11.37 -6.38
C ALA A 63 -6.22 10.82 -5.57
N ALA A 64 -6.55 9.54 -5.76
CA ALA A 64 -7.61 8.87 -4.99
C ALA A 64 -7.28 8.84 -3.49
N VAL A 65 -6.03 8.57 -3.13
CA VAL A 65 -5.57 8.65 -1.74
C VAL A 65 -5.78 10.05 -1.17
N ALA A 66 -5.32 11.09 -1.89
CA ALA A 66 -5.44 12.48 -1.43
C ALA A 66 -6.91 12.87 -1.22
N ILE A 67 -7.78 12.57 -2.18
CA ILE A 67 -9.23 12.83 -2.10
C ILE A 67 -9.84 12.10 -0.89
N ALA A 68 -9.53 10.82 -0.74
CA ALA A 68 -10.15 10.00 0.30
C ALA A 68 -9.73 10.40 1.72
N ILE A 69 -8.44 10.71 1.94
CA ILE A 69 -7.98 11.13 3.27
C ILE A 69 -8.57 12.48 3.68
N ASP A 70 -8.72 13.42 2.74
CA ASP A 70 -9.33 14.73 3.02
C ASP A 70 -10.83 14.59 3.28
N ALA A 71 -11.54 13.82 2.48
CA ALA A 71 -12.97 13.55 2.69
C ALA A 71 -13.23 12.83 4.03
N ALA A 72 -12.42 11.84 4.37
CA ALA A 72 -12.56 11.11 5.62
C ALA A 72 -12.31 12.00 6.85
N ALA A 73 -11.30 12.87 6.77
CA ALA A 73 -11.01 13.84 7.83
C ALA A 73 -12.15 14.86 8.00
N ALA A 74 -12.69 15.41 6.90
CA ALA A 74 -13.82 16.33 6.92
C ALA A 74 -15.08 15.70 7.54
N ASN A 75 -15.27 14.40 7.37
CA ASN A 75 -16.39 13.64 7.92
C ASN A 75 -16.14 13.13 9.37
N GLY A 76 -15.04 13.52 10.01
CA GLY A 76 -14.70 13.13 11.38
C GLY A 76 -14.31 11.66 11.54
N LYS A 77 -13.98 10.97 10.44
CA LYS A 77 -13.58 9.56 10.41
C LYS A 77 -12.27 9.37 9.63
N PRO A 78 -11.15 9.97 10.08
CA PRO A 78 -9.89 9.93 9.35
C PRO A 78 -9.36 8.50 9.22
N TYR A 79 -8.57 8.27 8.19
CA TYR A 79 -7.75 7.06 8.06
C TYR A 79 -6.43 7.24 8.82
N ASP A 80 -6.02 6.19 9.52
CA ASP A 80 -4.75 6.15 10.27
C ASP A 80 -3.59 5.68 9.40
N ALA A 81 -3.87 4.87 8.39
CA ALA A 81 -2.89 4.30 7.47
C ALA A 81 -3.47 4.12 6.07
N VAL A 82 -2.58 4.07 5.08
CA VAL A 82 -2.95 3.86 3.66
C VAL A 82 -2.07 2.77 3.05
N ILE A 83 -2.67 1.92 2.23
CA ILE A 83 -2.00 0.93 1.42
C ILE A 83 -2.37 1.18 -0.05
N ALA A 84 -1.35 1.36 -0.90
CA ALA A 84 -1.50 1.46 -2.33
C ALA A 84 -1.17 0.12 -2.98
N LEU A 85 -2.06 -0.44 -3.78
CA LEU A 85 -1.88 -1.73 -4.45
C LEU A 85 -2.11 -1.59 -5.96
N GLY A 86 -1.26 -2.22 -6.74
CA GLY A 86 -1.39 -2.24 -8.20
C GLY A 86 -0.28 -3.06 -8.84
N CYS A 87 -0.35 -3.20 -10.16
CA CYS A 87 0.69 -3.88 -10.91
C CYS A 87 0.91 -3.18 -12.26
N VAL A 88 2.16 -2.85 -12.54
CA VAL A 88 2.61 -2.30 -13.82
C VAL A 88 3.58 -3.30 -14.44
N ILE A 89 3.18 -3.90 -15.56
CA ILE A 89 4.01 -4.82 -16.34
C ILE A 89 4.57 -4.05 -17.54
N ARG A 90 5.86 -4.22 -17.81
CA ARG A 90 6.54 -3.52 -18.91
C ARG A 90 5.94 -3.90 -20.27
N GLY A 91 5.54 -2.88 -21.02
CA GLY A 91 5.16 -2.98 -22.43
C GLY A 91 6.24 -2.43 -23.35
N ASP A 92 5.89 -2.19 -24.61
CA ASP A 92 6.82 -1.80 -25.68
C ASP A 92 7.20 -0.31 -25.67
N THR A 93 6.53 0.51 -24.88
CA THR A 93 6.71 1.96 -24.86
C THR A 93 7.23 2.45 -23.51
N ILE A 94 7.64 3.72 -23.45
CA ILE A 94 8.07 4.37 -22.19
C ILE A 94 6.94 4.57 -21.19
N HIS A 95 5.73 4.15 -21.49
CA HIS A 95 4.58 4.30 -20.58
C HIS A 95 4.80 3.61 -19.24
N PHE A 96 5.50 2.47 -19.24
CA PHE A 96 5.90 1.78 -18.01
C PHE A 96 6.70 2.68 -17.07
N GLU A 97 7.70 3.39 -17.60
CA GLU A 97 8.55 4.30 -16.82
C GLU A 97 7.73 5.44 -16.23
N ILE A 98 6.86 6.05 -17.04
CA ILE A 98 5.99 7.15 -16.60
C ILE A 98 5.08 6.69 -15.46
N VAL A 99 4.35 5.59 -15.65
CA VAL A 99 3.40 5.07 -14.65
C VAL A 99 4.12 4.68 -13.37
N SER A 100 5.23 3.95 -13.47
CA SER A 100 5.98 3.43 -12.32
C SER A 100 6.62 4.55 -11.51
N GLN A 101 7.24 5.51 -12.19
CA GLN A 101 7.96 6.59 -11.52
C GLN A 101 6.99 7.61 -10.93
N GLU A 102 6.00 8.07 -11.69
CA GLU A 102 5.10 9.12 -11.23
C GLU A 102 4.15 8.64 -10.13
N SER A 103 3.62 7.43 -10.20
CA SER A 103 2.80 6.89 -9.10
C SER A 103 3.60 6.76 -7.80
N SER A 104 4.82 6.24 -7.88
CA SER A 104 5.69 6.08 -6.71
C SER A 104 6.15 7.42 -6.15
N ARG A 105 6.54 8.36 -7.01
CA ARG A 105 6.95 9.72 -6.60
C ARG A 105 5.81 10.44 -5.90
N ALA A 106 4.62 10.46 -6.50
CA ALA A 106 3.48 11.16 -5.94
C ALA A 106 3.03 10.56 -4.59
N LEU A 107 3.07 9.23 -4.43
CA LEU A 107 2.78 8.58 -3.15
C LEU A 107 3.82 8.92 -2.10
N MET A 108 5.11 9.00 -2.46
CA MET A 108 6.16 9.39 -1.54
C MET A 108 6.02 10.85 -1.10
N ASP A 109 5.76 11.77 -2.03
CA ASP A 109 5.52 13.17 -1.75
C ASP A 109 4.33 13.35 -0.79
N LEU A 110 3.23 12.64 -1.06
CA LEU A 110 2.03 12.67 -0.22
C LEU A 110 2.30 12.11 1.19
N ALA A 111 3.00 10.98 1.28
CA ALA A 111 3.32 10.35 2.55
C ALA A 111 4.16 11.28 3.45
N VAL A 112 5.18 11.92 2.89
CA VAL A 112 6.05 12.84 3.63
C VAL A 112 5.32 14.13 4.01
N ALA A 113 4.65 14.78 3.05
CA ALA A 113 3.94 16.04 3.27
C ALA A 113 2.82 15.92 4.31
N ARG A 114 2.09 14.80 4.30
CA ARG A 114 0.95 14.57 5.19
C ARG A 114 1.32 13.74 6.43
N LYS A 115 2.58 13.34 6.59
CA LYS A 115 3.03 12.42 7.65
C LYS A 115 2.11 11.18 7.73
N LEU A 116 1.80 10.64 6.56
CA LEU A 116 0.84 9.58 6.35
C LEU A 116 1.55 8.21 6.45
N PRO A 117 1.15 7.33 7.37
CA PRO A 117 1.60 5.94 7.35
C PRO A 117 1.13 5.24 6.07
N LEU A 118 2.02 5.13 5.08
CA LEU A 118 1.70 4.63 3.75
C LEU A 118 2.60 3.45 3.38
N GLY A 119 1.99 2.38 2.88
CA GLY A 119 2.67 1.26 2.26
C GLY A 119 2.42 1.24 0.75
N ASN A 120 3.50 1.22 -0.03
CA ASN A 120 3.43 1.13 -1.49
C ASN A 120 3.62 -0.32 -1.95
N GLY A 121 2.55 -0.93 -2.42
CA GLY A 121 2.49 -2.27 -2.99
C GLY A 121 2.19 -2.26 -4.50
N ILE A 122 2.52 -1.18 -5.21
CA ILE A 122 2.46 -1.15 -6.68
C ILE A 122 3.64 -1.94 -7.23
N LEU A 123 3.36 -3.10 -7.82
CA LEU A 123 4.37 -3.91 -8.48
C LEU A 123 4.84 -3.23 -9.77
N THR A 124 6.14 -3.23 -10.00
CA THR A 124 6.77 -2.72 -11.23
C THR A 124 7.71 -3.81 -11.76
N VAL A 125 7.25 -4.54 -12.77
CA VAL A 125 7.88 -5.78 -13.23
C VAL A 125 8.01 -5.83 -14.75
N ASN A 126 8.93 -6.65 -15.24
CA ASN A 126 9.13 -6.81 -16.67
C ASN A 126 8.22 -7.89 -17.28
N THR A 127 7.77 -8.87 -16.49
CA THR A 127 6.98 -10.00 -16.98
C THR A 127 5.85 -10.34 -16.02
N GLU A 128 4.81 -10.96 -16.55
CA GLU A 128 3.69 -11.48 -15.76
C GLU A 128 4.13 -12.52 -14.71
N ALA A 129 5.08 -13.40 -15.05
CA ALA A 129 5.63 -14.36 -14.12
C ALA A 129 6.29 -13.69 -12.90
N GLN A 130 6.96 -12.55 -13.12
CA GLN A 130 7.51 -11.74 -12.02
C GLN A 130 6.42 -11.10 -11.17
N ALA A 131 5.29 -10.71 -11.77
CA ALA A 131 4.15 -10.18 -11.05
C ALA A 131 3.55 -11.24 -10.13
N TRP A 132 3.26 -12.44 -10.65
CA TRP A 132 2.71 -13.54 -9.87
C TRP A 132 3.59 -13.97 -8.71
N ALA A 133 4.90 -14.12 -8.93
CA ALA A 133 5.85 -14.46 -7.86
C ALA A 133 5.84 -13.42 -6.73
N ARG A 134 5.43 -12.18 -6.99
CA ARG A 134 5.36 -11.09 -6.01
C ARG A 134 3.97 -10.93 -5.39
N ALA A 135 2.92 -11.22 -6.15
CA ALA A 135 1.55 -11.03 -5.70
C ALA A 135 1.10 -12.13 -4.73
N ARG A 136 1.42 -13.40 -5.03
CA ARG A 136 0.95 -14.53 -4.24
C ARG A 136 1.44 -14.48 -2.80
N ALA A 137 0.51 -14.66 -1.86
CA ALA A 137 0.80 -14.73 -0.42
C ALA A 137 1.72 -15.91 -0.06
N SER A 138 1.67 -17.00 -0.83
CA SER A 138 2.54 -18.20 -0.66
C SER A 138 3.97 -18.01 -1.18
N GLU A 139 4.26 -16.89 -1.86
CA GLU A 139 5.58 -16.57 -2.40
C GLU A 139 6.12 -15.29 -1.74
N LEU A 140 6.28 -14.19 -2.49
CA LEU A 140 6.87 -12.95 -1.96
C LEU A 140 5.87 -12.03 -1.23
N ASN A 141 4.57 -12.24 -1.38
CA ASN A 141 3.50 -11.56 -0.64
C ASN A 141 3.68 -10.03 -0.55
N LYS A 142 3.85 -9.34 -1.68
CA LYS A 142 4.11 -7.91 -1.70
C LYS A 142 2.91 -7.05 -1.27
N GLY A 143 1.69 -7.56 -1.40
CA GLY A 143 0.51 -6.94 -0.78
C GLY A 143 0.61 -6.91 0.74
N GLY A 144 0.98 -8.04 1.34
CA GLY A 144 1.25 -8.13 2.78
C GLY A 144 2.44 -7.26 3.21
N ASP A 145 3.53 -7.21 2.42
CA ASP A 145 4.66 -6.34 2.70
C ASP A 145 4.26 -4.85 2.76
N ALA A 146 3.39 -4.40 1.86
CA ALA A 146 2.89 -3.03 1.84
C ALA A 146 2.05 -2.74 3.10
N ALA A 147 1.17 -3.65 3.50
CA ALA A 147 0.41 -3.50 4.74
C ALA A 147 1.33 -3.47 5.97
N ARG A 148 2.32 -4.36 6.05
CA ARG A 148 3.32 -4.35 7.15
C ARG A 148 4.10 -3.04 7.20
N ALA A 149 4.45 -2.45 6.05
CA ALA A 149 5.14 -1.16 5.99
C ALA A 149 4.25 -0.03 6.56
N ALA A 150 2.98 0.04 6.15
CA ALA A 150 2.02 1.02 6.67
C ALA A 150 1.81 0.85 8.18
N ILE A 151 1.65 -0.39 8.67
CA ILE A 151 1.52 -0.72 10.10
C ILE A 151 2.76 -0.26 10.89
N ALA A 152 3.95 -0.51 10.37
CA ALA A 152 5.19 -0.08 11.02
C ALA A 152 5.27 1.45 11.16
N MET A 153 4.92 2.17 10.11
CA MET A 153 4.88 3.64 10.13
C MET A 153 3.80 4.19 11.07
N LEU A 154 2.64 3.51 11.15
CA LEU A 154 1.58 3.87 12.09
C LEU A 154 2.03 3.69 13.55
N ARG A 155 2.73 2.61 13.86
CA ARG A 155 3.30 2.38 15.19
C ARG A 155 4.29 3.49 15.57
N ILE A 156 5.21 3.85 14.69
CA ILE A 156 6.14 4.96 14.89
C ILE A 156 5.38 6.26 15.16
N LYS A 157 4.38 6.60 14.34
CA LYS A 157 3.58 7.81 14.49
C LYS A 157 2.87 7.86 15.85
N ARG A 158 2.22 6.77 16.26
CA ARG A 158 1.53 6.70 17.56
C ARG A 158 2.49 6.76 18.74
N ARG A 159 3.61 6.07 18.67
CA ARG A 159 4.63 6.07 19.73
C ARG A 159 5.17 7.47 19.95
N LEU A 160 5.55 8.18 18.89
CA LEU A 160 6.10 9.53 18.99
C LEU A 160 5.05 10.59 19.39
N ALA A 161 3.78 10.37 19.12
CA ALA A 161 2.72 11.26 19.56
C ALA A 161 2.42 11.15 21.08
N ARG A 162 2.86 10.07 21.74
CA ARG A 162 2.68 9.84 23.17
C ARG A 162 3.91 10.19 24.00
N ALA A 163 5.03 10.50 23.34
CA ALA A 163 6.27 10.92 23.98
C ALA A 163 6.28 12.43 24.22
#